data_6b27ec7c7f775fed22e92dc76bcd56ed
#
_entry.id   6b27ec7c7f775fed22e92dc76bcd56ed
#
_cell.length_a   1.000
_cell.length_b   1.000
_cell.length_c   1.000
_cell.angle_alpha   90.00
_cell.angle_beta   90.00
_cell.angle_gamma   90.00
#
_symmetry.space_group_name_H-M   'P 1'
#
loop_
_entity.id
_entity.type
_entity.pdbx_description
1 polymer ?
#
loop_
_entity_poly.entity_id
_entity_poly.type
_entity_poly.pdbx_seq_one_letter_code
_entity_poly.pdbx_strand_id
1 'polypeptide(L)'
;LTKMSEEGLSYQDVLKEAQDLGYAEADPTADVEGLDAARKLAILASISFNRRIFFEDVSVEGITCIDTEDIKFGKEFGYNIKLLGIAKETSQGLSLNVYPAFIPTTHPLASVRGSYNAIYVKGNGIDDVMLYGRGAGSLPTGSSVVSDIMEVAKNVSYNETGRLKPFYYDQKNIYSPGKIQSSYYLRLEVDNKTGVLAKISAKLAEQKISVLSIVQRNMDPETAVLAIVTSKCPRSYILNLIDSFNSLRSVKSV
;
A
#
# COMPACT_ATOMS: atom_id res chain seq x y z
N LEU A 1 10.48 -5.19 0.27
CA LEU A 1 10.65 -3.75 0.62
C LEU A 1 11.60 -3.54 1.80
N THR A 2 11.51 -4.32 2.91
CA THR A 2 12.40 -4.14 4.09
C THR A 2 13.87 -4.29 3.70
N LYS A 3 14.26 -5.38 3.04
CA LYS A 3 15.65 -5.61 2.61
C LYS A 3 16.12 -4.61 1.55
N MET A 4 15.29 -4.25 0.59
CA MET A 4 15.61 -3.15 -0.33
C MET A 4 15.94 -1.86 0.43
N SER A 5 15.18 -1.59 1.51
CA SER A 5 15.38 -0.41 2.34
C SER A 5 16.62 -0.48 3.25
N GLU A 6 16.91 -1.63 3.85
CA GLU A 6 17.97 -1.77 4.85
C GLU A 6 19.32 -2.11 4.23
N GLU A 7 19.32 -2.94 3.20
CA GLU A 7 20.54 -3.47 2.56
C GLU A 7 20.82 -2.83 1.20
N GLY A 8 19.88 -2.05 0.64
CA GLY A 8 20.02 -1.38 -0.65
C GLY A 8 19.98 -2.34 -1.86
N LEU A 9 19.50 -3.57 -1.65
CA LEU A 9 19.41 -4.59 -2.68
C LEU A 9 18.32 -4.26 -3.70
N SER A 10 18.46 -4.77 -4.93
CA SER A 10 17.45 -4.63 -5.97
C SER A 10 16.19 -5.44 -5.63
N TYR A 11 15.06 -5.05 -6.22
CA TYR A 11 13.81 -5.81 -6.09
C TYR A 11 13.97 -7.27 -6.50
N GLN A 12 14.68 -7.53 -7.60
CA GLN A 12 14.89 -8.87 -8.14
C GLN A 12 15.72 -9.76 -7.21
N ASP A 13 16.82 -9.21 -6.67
CA ASP A 13 17.70 -9.95 -5.73
C ASP A 13 16.95 -10.32 -4.45
N VAL A 14 16.20 -9.37 -3.90
CA VAL A 14 15.40 -9.59 -2.68
C VAL A 14 14.26 -10.57 -2.91
N LEU A 15 13.61 -10.53 -4.07
CA LEU A 15 12.56 -11.48 -4.41
C LEU A 15 13.11 -12.90 -4.52
N LYS A 16 14.24 -13.08 -5.20
CA LYS A 16 14.90 -14.39 -5.31
C LYS A 16 15.28 -14.94 -3.95
N GLU A 17 15.87 -14.11 -3.09
CA GLU A 17 16.19 -14.52 -1.72
C GLU A 17 14.94 -14.93 -0.91
N ALA A 18 13.85 -14.19 -1.06
CA ALA A 18 12.58 -14.54 -0.39
C ALA A 18 12.02 -15.88 -0.87
N GLN A 19 12.19 -16.21 -2.15
CA GLN A 19 11.81 -17.51 -2.71
C GLN A 19 12.72 -18.63 -2.17
N ASP A 20 14.04 -18.41 -2.13
CA ASP A 20 15.02 -19.38 -1.62
C ASP A 20 14.79 -19.69 -0.12
N LEU A 21 14.31 -18.70 0.64
CA LEU A 21 13.95 -18.84 2.05
C LEU A 21 12.54 -19.39 2.31
N GLY A 22 11.77 -19.62 1.24
CA GLY A 22 10.39 -20.12 1.34
C GLY A 22 9.36 -19.11 1.86
N TYR A 23 9.66 -17.80 1.81
CA TYR A 23 8.72 -16.72 2.14
C TYR A 23 7.88 -16.28 0.95
N ALA A 24 8.34 -16.49 -0.27
CA ALA A 24 7.61 -16.27 -1.51
C ALA A 24 7.55 -17.57 -2.31
N GLU A 25 6.43 -17.83 -2.96
CA GLU A 25 6.24 -18.96 -3.86
C GLU A 25 7.02 -18.77 -5.18
N ALA A 26 7.11 -19.84 -5.98
CA ALA A 26 7.73 -19.78 -7.32
C ALA A 26 7.01 -18.76 -8.22
N ASP A 27 5.67 -18.66 -8.11
CA ASP A 27 4.90 -17.55 -8.66
C ASP A 27 4.55 -16.57 -7.55
N PRO A 28 5.28 -15.47 -7.41
CA PRO A 28 5.09 -14.49 -6.34
C PRO A 28 3.97 -13.48 -6.60
N THR A 29 3.24 -13.60 -7.72
CA THR A 29 2.25 -12.61 -8.17
C THR A 29 1.26 -12.24 -7.09
N ALA A 30 0.75 -13.23 -6.33
CA ALA A 30 -0.23 -12.97 -5.26
C ALA A 30 0.33 -12.03 -4.18
N ASP A 31 1.61 -12.14 -3.87
CA ASP A 31 2.28 -11.32 -2.85
C ASP A 31 2.66 -9.95 -3.41
N VAL A 32 3.38 -9.92 -4.55
CA VAL A 32 3.99 -8.68 -5.05
C VAL A 32 2.98 -7.75 -5.71
N GLU A 33 1.91 -8.29 -6.31
CA GLU A 33 0.81 -7.50 -6.86
C GLU A 33 -0.25 -7.15 -5.80
N GLY A 34 -0.07 -7.59 -4.55
CA GLY A 34 -0.95 -7.24 -3.43
C GLY A 34 -2.28 -7.99 -3.40
N LEU A 35 -2.45 -9.05 -4.19
CA LEU A 35 -3.70 -9.79 -4.29
C LEU A 35 -4.02 -10.53 -2.98
N ASP A 36 -3.01 -11.11 -2.34
CA ASP A 36 -3.17 -11.75 -1.03
C ASP A 36 -3.58 -10.74 0.04
N ALA A 37 -2.92 -9.58 0.06
CA ALA A 37 -3.28 -8.48 0.96
C ALA A 37 -4.73 -8.00 0.73
N ALA A 38 -5.20 -7.96 -0.51
CA ALA A 38 -6.56 -7.56 -0.85
C ALA A 38 -7.61 -8.60 -0.38
N ARG A 39 -7.33 -9.90 -0.53
CA ARG A 39 -8.21 -10.97 -0.01
C ARG A 39 -8.32 -10.90 1.51
N LYS A 40 -7.19 -10.71 2.20
CA LYS A 40 -7.15 -10.52 3.66
C LYS A 40 -7.92 -9.26 4.09
N LEU A 41 -7.73 -8.15 3.36
CA LEU A 41 -8.44 -6.91 3.62
C LEU A 41 -9.96 -7.06 3.46
N ALA A 42 -10.44 -7.77 2.44
CA ALA A 42 -11.85 -8.02 2.23
C ALA A 42 -12.48 -8.77 3.42
N ILE A 43 -11.78 -9.78 3.96
CA ILE A 43 -12.22 -10.54 5.14
C ILE A 43 -12.26 -9.63 6.37
N LEU A 44 -11.16 -8.92 6.65
CA LEU A 44 -11.05 -8.04 7.81
C LEU A 44 -12.08 -6.90 7.77
N ALA A 45 -12.27 -6.29 6.59
CA ALA A 45 -13.27 -5.25 6.40
C ALA A 45 -14.70 -5.77 6.57
N SER A 46 -14.98 -6.99 6.10
CA SER A 46 -16.30 -7.63 6.30
C SER A 46 -16.62 -7.77 7.78
N ILE A 47 -15.66 -8.22 8.57
CA ILE A 47 -15.81 -8.39 10.03
C ILE A 47 -15.91 -7.03 10.73
N SER A 48 -15.01 -6.09 10.42
CA SER A 48 -14.90 -4.82 11.14
C SER A 48 -16.07 -3.87 10.87
N PHE A 49 -16.61 -3.87 9.66
CA PHE A 49 -17.71 -2.99 9.26
C PHE A 49 -19.06 -3.69 9.16
N ASN A 50 -19.08 -5.00 9.48
CA ASN A 50 -20.29 -5.84 9.41
C ASN A 50 -21.01 -5.72 8.04
N ARG A 51 -20.22 -5.79 6.95
CA ARG A 51 -20.68 -5.71 5.56
C ARG A 51 -20.05 -6.82 4.75
N ARG A 52 -20.79 -7.35 3.78
CA ARG A 52 -20.24 -8.38 2.90
C ARG A 52 -19.37 -7.74 1.82
N ILE A 53 -18.05 -7.83 2.00
CA ILE A 53 -17.03 -7.30 1.10
C ILE A 53 -16.40 -8.46 0.31
N PHE A 54 -16.26 -8.27 -0.99
CA PHE A 54 -15.57 -9.22 -1.88
C PHE A 54 -14.20 -8.67 -2.30
N PHE A 55 -13.38 -9.55 -2.85
CA PHE A 55 -12.07 -9.18 -3.37
C PHE A 55 -12.16 -8.08 -4.46
N GLU A 56 -13.16 -8.19 -5.33
CA GLU A 56 -13.41 -7.25 -6.44
C GLU A 56 -13.78 -5.83 -5.98
N ASP A 57 -14.14 -5.66 -4.71
CA ASP A 57 -14.42 -4.35 -4.11
C ASP A 57 -13.16 -3.60 -3.70
N VAL A 58 -12.02 -4.28 -3.67
CA VAL A 58 -10.74 -3.72 -3.24
C VAL A 58 -9.96 -3.22 -4.46
N SER A 59 -9.60 -1.95 -4.46
CA SER A 59 -8.65 -1.42 -5.45
C SER A 59 -7.24 -1.87 -5.08
N VAL A 60 -6.51 -2.46 -6.04
CA VAL A 60 -5.21 -3.08 -5.77
C VAL A 60 -4.13 -2.48 -6.67
N GLU A 61 -2.98 -2.20 -6.06
CA GLU A 61 -1.75 -1.80 -6.73
C GLU A 61 -0.58 -2.48 -6.02
N GLY A 62 0.26 -3.17 -6.79
CA GLY A 62 1.41 -3.94 -6.29
C GLY A 62 2.65 -3.11 -6.04
N ILE A 63 3.76 -3.80 -5.73
CA ILE A 63 5.06 -3.19 -5.41
C ILE A 63 6.10 -3.36 -6.53
N THR A 64 5.74 -3.94 -7.64
CA THR A 64 6.66 -4.28 -8.74
C THR A 64 7.28 -3.06 -9.42
N CYS A 65 6.61 -1.91 -9.33
CA CYS A 65 7.10 -0.63 -9.84
C CYS A 65 8.02 0.12 -8.86
N ILE A 66 8.16 -0.34 -7.61
CA ILE A 66 8.98 0.34 -6.59
C ILE A 66 10.45 -0.07 -6.76
N ASP A 67 11.32 0.91 -6.90
CA ASP A 67 12.76 0.70 -6.95
C ASP A 67 13.52 1.28 -5.74
N THR A 68 14.84 1.12 -5.75
CA THR A 68 15.71 1.59 -4.66
C THR A 68 15.77 3.12 -4.56
N GLU A 69 15.55 3.84 -5.68
CA GLU A 69 15.52 5.31 -5.67
C GLU A 69 14.26 5.83 -4.96
N ASP A 70 13.09 5.18 -5.16
CA ASP A 70 11.87 5.53 -4.43
C ASP A 70 12.06 5.37 -2.92
N ILE A 71 12.76 4.31 -2.51
CA ILE A 71 13.08 4.06 -1.11
C ILE A 71 14.02 5.13 -0.55
N LYS A 72 15.04 5.56 -1.31
CA LYS A 72 15.96 6.62 -0.91
C LYS A 72 15.23 7.95 -0.74
N PHE A 73 14.39 8.33 -1.71
CA PHE A 73 13.57 9.54 -1.60
C PHE A 73 12.59 9.45 -0.43
N GLY A 74 11.96 8.28 -0.22
CA GLY A 74 11.10 8.05 0.92
C GLY A 74 11.80 8.34 2.24
N LYS A 75 13.00 7.79 2.43
CA LYS A 75 13.83 8.04 3.63
C LYS A 75 14.20 9.51 3.80
N GLU A 76 14.56 10.19 2.72
CA GLU A 76 14.88 11.62 2.74
C GLU A 76 13.68 12.47 3.17
N PHE A 77 12.49 12.10 2.75
CA PHE A 77 11.24 12.75 3.17
C PHE A 77 10.76 12.30 4.57
N GLY A 78 11.46 11.38 5.25
CA GLY A 78 11.09 10.88 6.56
C GLY A 78 10.04 9.77 6.55
N TYR A 79 9.94 9.02 5.45
CA TYR A 79 8.98 7.93 5.27
C TYR A 79 9.64 6.57 5.03
N ASN A 80 8.94 5.51 5.41
CA ASN A 80 9.20 4.15 4.95
C ASN A 80 8.11 3.72 3.96
N ILE A 81 8.47 2.93 2.94
CA ILE A 81 7.50 2.36 2.00
C ILE A 81 7.04 1.00 2.52
N LYS A 82 5.72 0.82 2.61
CA LYS A 82 5.07 -0.46 2.96
C LYS A 82 3.92 -0.72 2.01
N LEU A 83 3.68 -1.99 1.67
CA LEU A 83 2.41 -2.39 1.04
C LEU A 83 1.34 -2.41 2.13
N LEU A 84 0.33 -1.58 2.00
CA LEU A 84 -0.76 -1.47 2.98
C LEU A 84 -2.10 -1.84 2.38
N GLY A 85 -2.84 -2.71 3.09
CA GLY A 85 -4.28 -2.82 2.93
C GLY A 85 -4.98 -1.83 3.86
N ILE A 86 -5.78 -0.92 3.30
CA ILE A 86 -6.46 0.14 4.04
C ILE A 86 -7.96 0.05 3.82
N ALA A 87 -8.70 -0.23 4.89
CA ALA A 87 -10.15 -0.15 4.93
C ALA A 87 -10.56 1.03 5.81
N LYS A 88 -11.37 1.93 5.28
CA LYS A 88 -11.79 3.13 6.00
C LYS A 88 -13.24 3.46 5.71
N GLU A 89 -14.03 3.65 6.75
CA GLU A 89 -15.38 4.20 6.62
C GLU A 89 -15.33 5.71 6.41
N THR A 90 -16.08 6.19 5.44
CA THR A 90 -16.23 7.60 5.10
C THR A 90 -17.71 7.96 5.07
N SER A 91 -18.03 9.25 5.08
CA SER A 91 -19.42 9.73 4.90
C SER A 91 -20.07 9.31 3.57
N GLN A 92 -19.28 8.84 2.60
CA GLN A 92 -19.74 8.45 1.27
C GLN A 92 -19.66 6.93 1.01
N GLY A 93 -19.18 6.15 1.98
CA GLY A 93 -19.05 4.70 1.87
C GLY A 93 -17.70 4.17 2.35
N LEU A 94 -17.46 2.87 2.16
CA LEU A 94 -16.21 2.22 2.51
C LEU A 94 -15.15 2.42 1.43
N SER A 95 -13.99 2.90 1.82
CA SER A 95 -12.78 2.97 0.99
C SER A 95 -11.94 1.73 1.27
N LEU A 96 -11.67 0.92 0.24
CA LEU A 96 -10.98 -0.36 0.33
C LEU A 96 -9.85 -0.39 -0.68
N ASN A 97 -8.61 -0.38 -0.22
CA ASN A 97 -7.46 -0.25 -1.11
C ASN A 97 -6.26 -1.04 -0.59
N VAL A 98 -5.48 -1.56 -1.53
CA VAL A 98 -4.13 -2.07 -1.30
C VAL A 98 -3.19 -1.34 -2.23
N TYR A 99 -2.16 -0.71 -1.69
CA TYR A 99 -1.13 -0.01 -2.47
C TYR A 99 0.15 0.21 -1.67
N PRO A 100 1.29 0.42 -2.35
CA PRO A 100 2.50 0.91 -1.69
C PRO A 100 2.24 2.30 -1.10
N ALA A 101 2.53 2.47 0.18
CA ALA A 101 2.30 3.71 0.88
C ALA A 101 3.58 4.22 1.56
N PHE A 102 3.82 5.51 1.47
CA PHE A 102 4.79 6.21 2.30
C PHE A 102 4.21 6.42 3.69
N ILE A 103 4.80 5.77 4.68
CA ILE A 103 4.38 5.84 6.08
C ILE A 103 5.41 6.65 6.85
N PRO A 104 5.03 7.68 7.63
CA PRO A 104 5.95 8.39 8.50
C PRO A 104 6.76 7.41 9.36
N THR A 105 8.07 7.63 9.50
CA THR A 105 8.95 6.74 10.29
C THR A 105 8.53 6.64 11.75
N THR A 106 7.76 7.61 12.24
CA THR A 106 7.19 7.63 13.60
C THR A 106 5.91 6.78 13.76
N HIS A 107 5.31 6.33 12.65
CA HIS A 107 4.09 5.52 12.71
C HIS A 107 4.41 4.09 13.14
N PRO A 108 3.62 3.44 14.03
CA PRO A 108 3.88 2.08 14.51
C PRO A 108 4.10 1.05 13.39
N LEU A 109 3.33 1.11 12.30
CA LEU A 109 3.50 0.21 11.15
C LEU A 109 4.86 0.37 10.43
N ALA A 110 5.54 1.49 10.57
CA ALA A 110 6.85 1.69 9.95
C ALA A 110 7.93 0.79 10.54
N SER A 111 7.77 0.34 11.79
CA SER A 111 8.69 -0.55 12.50
C SER A 111 8.52 -2.03 12.16
N VAL A 112 7.45 -2.42 11.47
CA VAL A 112 7.19 -3.82 11.08
C VAL A 112 8.20 -4.27 10.02
N ARG A 113 8.96 -5.35 10.28
CA ARG A 113 10.09 -5.77 9.44
C ARG A 113 10.10 -7.28 9.19
N GLY A 114 10.82 -7.70 8.15
CA GLY A 114 11.05 -9.11 7.82
C GLY A 114 9.75 -9.87 7.58
N SER A 115 9.61 -11.04 8.19
CA SER A 115 8.42 -11.91 8.09
C SER A 115 7.27 -11.52 9.04
N TYR A 116 7.40 -10.40 9.77
CA TYR A 116 6.35 -9.92 10.65
C TYR A 116 5.30 -9.14 9.88
N ASN A 117 4.05 -9.28 10.31
CA ASN A 117 2.90 -8.55 9.82
C ASN A 117 2.23 -7.81 10.98
N ALA A 118 1.47 -6.80 10.66
CA ALA A 118 0.67 -6.09 11.65
C ALA A 118 -0.68 -5.68 11.07
N ILE A 119 -1.69 -5.68 11.95
CA ILE A 119 -2.99 -5.08 11.70
C ILE A 119 -3.12 -3.91 12.67
N TYR A 120 -3.29 -2.71 12.12
CA TYR A 120 -3.48 -1.50 12.89
C TYR A 120 -4.94 -1.07 12.79
N VAL A 121 -5.61 -0.99 13.92
CA VAL A 121 -7.02 -0.66 14.01
C VAL A 121 -7.16 0.67 14.75
N LYS A 122 -7.89 1.60 14.15
CA LYS A 122 -8.29 2.84 14.78
C LYS A 122 -9.78 2.81 15.05
N GLY A 123 -10.16 2.80 16.33
CA GLY A 123 -11.55 2.72 16.76
C GLY A 123 -11.99 3.97 17.51
N ASN A 124 -13.29 4.22 17.52
CA ASN A 124 -13.86 5.42 18.17
C ASN A 124 -13.76 5.40 19.71
N GLY A 125 -13.68 4.21 20.31
CA GLY A 125 -13.68 4.06 21.77
C GLY A 125 -12.42 3.44 22.35
N ILE A 126 -11.56 2.88 21.49
CA ILE A 126 -10.32 2.19 21.89
C ILE A 126 -9.07 2.87 21.36
N ASP A 127 -9.24 4.00 20.64
CA ASP A 127 -8.15 4.68 19.92
C ASP A 127 -7.38 3.73 19.01
N ASP A 128 -6.07 3.63 19.17
CA ASP A 128 -5.18 2.89 18.29
C ASP A 128 -4.78 1.54 18.91
N VAL A 129 -5.05 0.45 18.20
CA VAL A 129 -4.63 -0.91 18.58
C VAL A 129 -3.81 -1.52 17.45
N MET A 130 -2.70 -2.17 17.79
CA MET A 130 -1.88 -2.91 16.84
C MET A 130 -1.76 -4.37 17.25
N LEU A 131 -2.15 -5.27 16.35
CA LEU A 131 -1.87 -6.70 16.42
C LEU A 131 -0.62 -6.97 15.60
N TYR A 132 0.40 -7.58 16.20
CA TYR A 132 1.70 -7.78 15.59
C TYR A 132 2.16 -9.22 15.80
N GLY A 133 2.60 -9.87 14.72
CA GLY A 133 3.03 -11.26 14.77
C GLY A 133 3.61 -11.76 13.46
N ARG A 134 4.08 -13.01 13.44
CA ARG A 134 4.54 -13.64 12.22
C ARG A 134 3.36 -14.03 11.35
N GLY A 135 3.38 -13.60 10.08
CA GLY A 135 2.34 -13.92 9.10
C GLY A 135 2.66 -15.15 8.25
N ALA A 136 3.93 -15.60 8.24
CA ALA A 136 4.38 -16.73 7.44
C ALA A 136 5.42 -17.56 8.23
N GLY A 137 5.67 -18.79 7.77
CA GLY A 137 6.59 -19.75 8.34
C GLY A 137 5.87 -21.02 8.81
N SER A 138 6.56 -22.17 8.76
CA SER A 138 5.96 -23.50 9.05
C SER A 138 5.34 -23.60 10.44
N LEU A 139 6.06 -23.20 11.48
CA LEU A 139 5.56 -23.25 12.87
C LEU A 139 4.41 -22.28 13.14
N PRO A 140 4.48 -20.99 12.78
CA PRO A 140 3.36 -20.07 12.96
C PRO A 140 2.10 -20.54 12.23
N THR A 141 2.23 -20.99 10.99
CA THR A 141 1.10 -21.49 10.20
C THR A 141 0.52 -22.78 10.81
N GLY A 142 1.38 -23.74 11.16
CA GLY A 142 0.95 -24.97 11.81
C GLY A 142 0.25 -24.73 13.15
N SER A 143 0.76 -23.79 13.96
CA SER A 143 0.12 -23.40 15.22
C SER A 143 -1.28 -22.81 15.01
N SER A 144 -1.45 -21.94 13.99
CA SER A 144 -2.74 -21.36 13.67
C SER A 144 -3.76 -22.42 13.20
N VAL A 145 -3.32 -23.33 12.32
CA VAL A 145 -4.17 -24.43 11.84
C VAL A 145 -4.64 -25.32 12.99
N VAL A 146 -3.72 -25.71 13.89
CA VAL A 146 -4.07 -26.53 15.06
C VAL A 146 -5.02 -25.78 15.99
N SER A 147 -4.82 -24.48 16.21
CA SER A 147 -5.73 -23.65 17.00
C SER A 147 -7.14 -23.63 16.42
N ASP A 148 -7.26 -23.47 15.11
CA ASP A 148 -8.57 -23.47 14.42
C ASP A 148 -9.25 -24.85 14.48
N ILE A 149 -8.48 -25.95 14.32
CA ILE A 149 -9.01 -27.30 14.49
C ILE A 149 -9.55 -27.52 15.91
N MET A 150 -8.80 -27.05 16.92
CA MET A 150 -9.26 -27.15 18.32
C MET A 150 -10.53 -26.35 18.58
N GLU A 151 -10.65 -25.16 17.98
CA GLU A 151 -11.84 -24.33 18.11
C GLU A 151 -13.05 -24.98 17.41
N VAL A 152 -12.87 -25.51 16.21
CA VAL A 152 -13.92 -26.25 15.50
C VAL A 152 -14.36 -27.50 16.30
N ALA A 153 -13.42 -28.25 16.85
CA ALA A 153 -13.73 -29.42 17.67
C ALA A 153 -14.58 -29.06 18.89
N LYS A 154 -14.27 -27.94 19.57
CA LYS A 154 -15.09 -27.43 20.67
C LYS A 154 -16.50 -27.07 20.21
N ASN A 155 -16.61 -26.32 19.11
CA ASN A 155 -17.92 -25.92 18.57
C ASN A 155 -18.78 -27.15 18.22
N VAL A 156 -18.18 -28.18 17.59
CA VAL A 156 -18.84 -29.44 17.31
C VAL A 156 -19.32 -30.14 18.61
N SER A 157 -18.48 -30.17 19.66
CA SER A 157 -18.86 -30.81 20.94
C SER A 157 -19.99 -30.09 21.66
N TYR A 158 -20.16 -28.80 21.43
CA TYR A 158 -21.29 -28.00 21.97
C TYR A 158 -22.47 -27.88 21.03
N ASN A 159 -22.42 -28.55 19.87
CA ASN A 159 -23.43 -28.49 18.79
C ASN A 159 -23.68 -27.02 18.33
N GLU A 160 -22.61 -26.24 18.26
CA GLU A 160 -22.61 -24.86 17.77
C GLU A 160 -21.92 -24.73 16.41
N THR A 161 -22.38 -23.75 15.61
CA THR A 161 -21.82 -23.48 14.27
C THR A 161 -20.96 -22.22 14.21
N GLY A 162 -20.30 -21.90 15.32
CA GLY A 162 -19.43 -20.72 15.47
C GLY A 162 -19.98 -19.71 16.46
N ARG A 163 -19.06 -18.89 17.00
CA ARG A 163 -19.39 -17.92 18.08
C ARG A 163 -20.17 -16.70 17.58
N LEU A 164 -19.96 -16.32 16.32
CA LEU A 164 -20.61 -15.15 15.72
C LEU A 164 -21.27 -15.57 14.42
N LYS A 165 -22.58 -15.43 14.33
CA LYS A 165 -23.26 -15.46 13.04
C LYS A 165 -22.99 -14.14 12.35
N PRO A 166 -22.42 -14.13 11.13
CA PRO A 166 -22.22 -12.90 10.39
C PRO A 166 -23.58 -12.30 10.03
N PHE A 167 -23.94 -11.21 10.66
CA PHE A 167 -25.05 -10.37 10.24
C PHE A 167 -24.47 -9.31 9.31
N TYR A 168 -24.60 -9.51 8.00
CA TYR A 168 -24.22 -8.48 7.05
C TYR A 168 -25.40 -7.55 6.81
N TYR A 169 -25.18 -6.25 6.98
CA TYR A 169 -26.12 -5.26 6.51
C TYR A 169 -26.01 -5.15 5.00
N ASP A 170 -27.14 -5.22 4.29
CA ASP A 170 -27.20 -5.38 2.84
C ASP A 170 -26.64 -4.22 2.01
N GLN A 171 -26.40 -3.07 2.60
CA GLN A 171 -25.95 -1.91 1.85
C GLN A 171 -24.43 -1.86 1.71
N LYS A 172 -23.96 -2.35 0.57
CA LYS A 172 -22.60 -2.26 0.11
C LYS A 172 -22.39 -0.90 -0.59
N ASN A 173 -22.08 0.12 0.18
CA ASN A 173 -21.68 1.40 -0.38
C ASN A 173 -20.15 1.47 -0.41
N ILE A 174 -19.56 1.18 -1.57
CA ILE A 174 -18.12 1.24 -1.79
C ILE A 174 -17.76 2.63 -2.34
N TYR A 175 -16.85 3.29 -1.65
CA TYR A 175 -16.36 4.60 -2.06
C TYR A 175 -15.45 4.47 -3.28
N SER A 176 -15.77 5.21 -4.35
CA SER A 176 -15.03 5.13 -5.61
C SER A 176 -13.53 5.42 -5.42
N PRO A 177 -12.62 4.55 -5.89
CA PRO A 177 -11.18 4.74 -5.77
C PRO A 177 -10.68 6.08 -6.32
N GLY A 178 -11.26 6.59 -7.40
CA GLY A 178 -10.89 7.87 -8.01
C GLY A 178 -11.15 9.10 -7.14
N LYS A 179 -12.04 8.99 -6.15
CA LYS A 179 -12.40 10.09 -5.23
C LYS A 179 -11.56 10.10 -3.96
N ILE A 180 -10.71 9.10 -3.74
CA ILE A 180 -9.90 8.98 -2.52
C ILE A 180 -8.98 10.19 -2.42
N GLN A 181 -9.00 10.84 -1.26
CA GLN A 181 -8.17 11.99 -0.92
C GLN A 181 -6.90 11.51 -0.23
N SER A 182 -5.76 11.67 -0.88
CA SER A 182 -4.45 11.35 -0.32
C SER A 182 -3.38 12.32 -0.83
N SER A 183 -2.24 12.34 -0.15
CA SER A 183 -1.01 12.88 -0.70
C SER A 183 -0.35 11.79 -1.53
N TYR A 184 0.29 12.18 -2.62
CA TYR A 184 0.92 11.24 -3.55
C TYR A 184 2.40 11.58 -3.70
N TYR A 185 3.19 10.54 -3.83
CA TYR A 185 4.57 10.63 -4.29
C TYR A 185 4.59 10.38 -5.79
N LEU A 186 5.30 11.21 -6.51
CA LEU A 186 5.54 11.10 -7.96
C LEU A 186 7.03 11.20 -8.21
N ARG A 187 7.57 10.29 -9.00
CA ARG A 187 8.95 10.34 -9.48
C ARG A 187 8.94 10.48 -11.00
N LEU A 188 9.57 11.53 -11.49
CA LEU A 188 9.66 11.81 -12.91
C LEU A 188 11.12 11.79 -13.34
N GLU A 189 11.42 11.11 -14.43
CA GLU A 189 12.65 11.28 -15.14
C GLU A 189 12.47 12.32 -16.25
N VAL A 190 13.30 13.36 -16.24
CA VAL A 190 13.12 14.53 -17.09
C VAL A 190 14.44 14.98 -17.74
N ASP A 191 14.33 15.75 -18.83
CA ASP A 191 15.48 16.47 -19.37
C ASP A 191 16.04 17.46 -18.33
N ASN A 192 17.35 17.47 -18.13
CA ASN A 192 18.04 18.42 -17.26
C ASN A 192 18.25 19.76 -17.98
N LYS A 193 17.15 20.48 -18.26
CA LYS A 193 17.14 21.73 -19.02
C LYS A 193 16.38 22.82 -18.29
N THR A 194 16.82 24.07 -18.48
CA THR A 194 16.10 25.24 -17.96
C THR A 194 14.65 25.26 -18.44
N GLY A 195 13.71 25.53 -17.49
CA GLY A 195 12.30 25.64 -17.79
C GLY A 195 11.51 24.32 -17.69
N VAL A 196 12.15 23.16 -17.53
CA VAL A 196 11.43 21.86 -17.37
C VAL A 196 10.62 21.84 -16.08
N LEU A 197 11.22 22.23 -14.95
CA LEU A 197 10.52 22.34 -13.67
C LEU A 197 9.34 23.31 -13.74
N ALA A 198 9.47 24.42 -14.45
CA ALA A 198 8.37 25.37 -14.63
C ALA A 198 7.19 24.75 -15.37
N LYS A 199 7.43 23.95 -16.41
CA LYS A 199 6.37 23.24 -17.16
C LYS A 199 5.67 22.20 -16.28
N ILE A 200 6.42 21.45 -15.47
CA ILE A 200 5.87 20.47 -14.52
C ILE A 200 5.01 21.17 -13.47
N SER A 201 5.50 22.28 -12.90
CA SER A 201 4.76 23.08 -11.91
C SER A 201 3.47 23.67 -12.50
N ALA A 202 3.50 24.11 -13.77
CA ALA A 202 2.31 24.59 -14.47
C ALA A 202 1.25 23.48 -14.59
N LYS A 203 1.64 22.22 -14.92
CA LYS A 203 0.71 21.09 -15.02
C LYS A 203 0.09 20.72 -13.66
N LEU A 204 0.88 20.77 -12.59
CA LEU A 204 0.35 20.62 -11.22
C LEU A 204 -0.70 21.69 -10.90
N ALA A 205 -0.41 22.94 -11.23
CA ALA A 205 -1.32 24.07 -11.00
C ALA A 205 -2.61 23.95 -11.83
N GLU A 206 -2.55 23.52 -13.10
CA GLU A 206 -3.72 23.23 -13.96
C GLU A 206 -4.68 22.23 -13.28
N GLN A 207 -4.13 21.21 -12.60
CA GLN A 207 -4.90 20.21 -11.84
C GLN A 207 -5.24 20.66 -10.40
N LYS A 208 -4.90 21.90 -10.01
CA LYS A 208 -5.10 22.45 -8.66
C LYS A 208 -4.40 21.62 -7.57
N ILE A 209 -3.26 21.02 -7.88
CA ILE A 209 -2.46 20.23 -6.97
C ILE A 209 -1.30 21.07 -6.44
N SER A 210 -1.23 21.23 -5.12
CA SER A 210 -0.10 21.90 -4.45
C SER A 210 1.01 20.91 -4.13
N VAL A 211 2.25 21.37 -4.13
CA VAL A 211 3.44 20.59 -3.78
C VAL A 211 3.76 20.81 -2.30
N LEU A 212 3.99 19.74 -1.55
CA LEU A 212 4.50 19.77 -0.17
C LEU A 212 6.02 19.71 -0.14
N SER A 213 6.60 18.88 -0.99
CA SER A 213 8.04 18.72 -1.11
C SER A 213 8.42 18.39 -2.54
N ILE A 214 9.58 18.88 -2.97
CA ILE A 214 10.18 18.54 -4.24
C ILE A 214 11.68 18.42 -4.05
N VAL A 215 12.26 17.38 -4.62
CA VAL A 215 13.70 17.16 -4.70
C VAL A 215 14.07 16.90 -6.14
N GLN A 216 15.10 17.57 -6.63
CA GLN A 216 15.70 17.34 -7.93
C GLN A 216 17.10 16.76 -7.74
N ARG A 217 17.40 15.68 -8.46
CA ARG A 217 18.74 15.09 -8.56
C ARG A 217 19.14 14.98 -10.01
N ASN A 218 20.35 15.42 -10.32
CA ASN A 218 20.93 15.18 -11.65
C ASN A 218 21.45 13.74 -11.69
N MET A 219 20.98 12.96 -12.66
CA MET A 219 21.50 11.61 -12.94
C MET A 219 22.76 11.70 -13.80
N ASP A 220 22.70 12.57 -14.80
CA ASP A 220 23.78 12.88 -15.74
C ASP A 220 23.60 14.35 -16.25
N PRO A 221 24.47 14.86 -17.14
CA PRO A 221 24.34 16.22 -17.67
C PRO A 221 23.02 16.49 -18.41
N GLU A 222 22.38 15.46 -18.97
CA GLU A 222 21.18 15.61 -19.80
C GLU A 222 19.88 15.19 -19.09
N THR A 223 20.00 14.45 -17.98
CA THR A 223 18.86 13.84 -17.29
C THR A 223 18.81 14.19 -15.82
N ALA A 224 17.64 14.54 -15.31
CA ALA A 224 17.38 14.74 -13.91
C ALA A 224 16.16 13.92 -13.46
N VAL A 225 16.14 13.57 -12.18
CA VAL A 225 14.97 12.98 -11.51
C VAL A 225 14.34 14.02 -10.60
N LEU A 226 13.03 14.17 -10.71
CA LEU A 226 12.21 14.97 -9.81
C LEU A 226 11.35 14.05 -8.95
N ALA A 227 11.56 14.11 -7.65
CA ALA A 227 10.72 13.47 -6.64
C ALA A 227 9.79 14.51 -6.01
N ILE A 228 8.49 14.33 -6.15
CA ILE A 228 7.47 15.30 -5.74
C ILE A 228 6.52 14.64 -4.75
N VAL A 229 6.24 15.29 -3.63
CA VAL A 229 5.15 14.93 -2.71
C VAL A 229 4.06 15.99 -2.80
N THR A 230 2.85 15.57 -3.12
CA THR A 230 1.71 16.46 -3.32
C THR A 230 0.95 16.72 -2.01
N SER A 231 0.21 17.82 -1.95
CA SER A 231 -0.87 17.97 -0.98
C SER A 231 -1.97 16.93 -1.21
N LYS A 232 -2.89 16.79 -0.25
CA LYS A 232 -4.05 15.90 -0.41
C LYS A 232 -4.89 16.33 -1.61
N CYS A 233 -5.13 15.39 -2.52
CA CYS A 233 -5.99 15.58 -3.69
C CYS A 233 -6.69 14.26 -4.07
N PRO A 234 -7.76 14.31 -4.89
CA PRO A 234 -8.39 13.09 -5.41
C PRO A 234 -7.44 12.29 -6.29
N ARG A 235 -7.50 10.94 -6.21
CA ARG A 235 -6.70 10.06 -7.08
C ARG A 235 -6.92 10.36 -8.57
N SER A 236 -8.13 10.68 -8.98
CA SER A 236 -8.43 11.02 -10.37
C SER A 236 -7.60 12.20 -10.89
N TYR A 237 -7.27 13.17 -10.04
CA TYR A 237 -6.44 14.32 -10.43
C TYR A 237 -5.00 13.89 -10.72
N ILE A 238 -4.48 12.94 -9.95
CA ILE A 238 -3.15 12.37 -10.17
C ILE A 238 -3.10 11.58 -11.48
N LEU A 239 -4.11 10.77 -11.79
CA LEU A 239 -4.17 10.04 -13.05
C LEU A 239 -4.17 11.00 -14.25
N ASN A 240 -5.00 12.04 -14.22
CA ASN A 240 -5.01 13.08 -15.25
C ASN A 240 -3.67 13.83 -15.36
N LEU A 241 -3.01 14.02 -14.22
CA LEU A 241 -1.69 14.66 -14.16
C LEU A 241 -0.60 13.80 -14.81
N ILE A 242 -0.60 12.48 -14.55
CA ILE A 242 0.33 11.52 -15.18
C ILE A 242 0.16 11.57 -16.70
N ASP A 243 -1.07 11.53 -17.20
CA ASP A 243 -1.33 11.65 -18.64
C ASP A 243 -0.82 12.99 -19.21
N SER A 244 -0.99 14.08 -18.45
CA SER A 244 -0.48 15.40 -18.84
C SER A 244 1.06 15.44 -18.85
N PHE A 245 1.72 14.78 -17.91
CA PHE A 245 3.18 14.68 -17.87
C PHE A 245 3.72 13.84 -19.03
N ASN A 246 3.11 12.69 -19.32
CA ASN A 246 3.47 11.85 -20.46
C ASN A 246 3.34 12.56 -21.81
N SER A 247 2.54 13.61 -21.89
CA SER A 247 2.44 14.45 -23.11
C SER A 247 3.58 15.44 -23.28
N LEU A 248 4.38 15.68 -22.24
CA LEU A 248 5.51 16.61 -22.29
C LEU A 248 6.76 15.93 -22.87
N ARG A 249 7.32 16.46 -23.95
CA ARG A 249 8.55 15.93 -24.58
C ARG A 249 9.77 15.91 -23.64
N SER A 250 9.75 16.72 -22.60
CA SER A 250 10.84 16.81 -21.61
C SER A 250 10.69 15.82 -20.46
N VAL A 251 9.61 15.05 -20.39
CA VAL A 251 9.40 13.97 -19.43
C VAL A 251 9.66 12.65 -20.14
N LYS A 252 10.56 11.84 -19.60
CA LYS A 252 10.96 10.53 -20.13
C LYS A 252 10.11 9.42 -19.51
N SER A 253 9.84 9.52 -18.21
CA SER A 253 8.99 8.59 -17.45
C SER A 253 8.36 9.27 -16.23
N VAL A 254 7.24 8.72 -15.76
CA VAL A 254 6.54 9.11 -14.53
C VAL A 254 6.27 7.89 -13.69
#